data_1be424bdb0b62a210dbf9cfe0aeccf4a
#
_entry.id   1be424bdb0b62a210dbf9cfe0aeccf4a
#
_cell.length_a   1.000
_cell.length_b   1.000
_cell.length_c   1.000
_cell.angle_alpha   90.00
_cell.angle_beta   90.00
_cell.angle_gamma   90.00
#
_symmetry.space_group_name_H-M   'P 1'
#
loop_
_entity.id
_entity.type
_entity.pdbx_description
1 polymer ?
#
loop_
_entity_poly.entity_id
_entity_poly.type
_entity_poly.pdbx_seq_one_letter_code
_entity_poly.pdbx_strand_id
1 'polypeptide(L)'
;MTERTSVRVHPTAEVSPDAVIGPGSSIWNQAQVRERARIGADCIIGKNVYVDTDVVIGDRVKVQNNVSLFHGVTVEDGVFIGPHVCFTNDRVPRAVNPDGSIKTDDDWEVSLTLVRHGAALGANSTILPGITIGPWAMVGSGSVVTRDVDAHELVAGNPARRLGSACPCGQPLRDADGEPFHGRCPRCGATFPPETPE
;
A
#
# COMPACT_ATOMS: atom_id res chain seq x y z
N MET A 1 14.48 17.41 17.49
CA MET A 1 14.40 16.66 16.22
C MET A 1 14.54 17.71 15.11
N THR A 2 15.61 17.68 14.34
CA THR A 2 15.81 18.60 13.20
C THR A 2 14.79 18.27 12.13
N GLU A 3 13.90 19.20 11.80
CA GLU A 3 12.98 19.09 10.67
C GLU A 3 13.79 18.83 9.40
N ARG A 4 13.55 17.72 8.74
CA ARG A 4 14.09 17.43 7.42
C ARG A 4 13.26 18.23 6.41
N THR A 5 13.75 19.39 6.01
CA THR A 5 13.05 20.28 5.07
C THR A 5 13.36 20.00 3.60
N SER A 6 14.36 19.18 3.30
CA SER A 6 14.80 18.89 1.93
C SER A 6 14.40 17.48 1.48
N VAL A 7 14.01 17.35 0.23
CA VAL A 7 13.83 16.07 -0.45
C VAL A 7 15.20 15.49 -0.79
N ARG A 8 15.41 14.21 -0.52
CA ARG A 8 16.62 13.48 -0.91
C ARG A 8 16.30 12.55 -2.08
N VAL A 9 16.91 12.78 -3.22
CA VAL A 9 16.83 11.90 -4.39
C VAL A 9 18.20 11.29 -4.65
N HIS A 10 18.26 9.94 -4.68
CA HIS A 10 19.51 9.26 -5.01
C HIS A 10 19.88 9.52 -6.48
N PRO A 11 21.19 9.71 -6.83
CA PRO A 11 21.60 10.06 -8.20
C PRO A 11 21.20 9.06 -9.29
N THR A 12 20.88 7.81 -8.92
CA THR A 12 20.42 6.78 -9.86
C THR A 12 18.91 6.58 -9.85
N ALA A 13 18.16 7.38 -9.10
CA ALA A 13 16.70 7.37 -9.17
C ALA A 13 16.23 8.25 -10.33
N GLU A 14 15.17 7.82 -10.99
CA GLU A 14 14.52 8.56 -12.08
C GLU A 14 13.24 9.20 -11.53
N VAL A 15 13.22 10.51 -11.41
CA VAL A 15 12.05 11.26 -10.94
C VAL A 15 11.61 12.22 -12.01
N SER A 16 10.37 12.09 -12.46
CA SER A 16 9.79 13.01 -13.43
C SER A 16 9.75 14.44 -12.87
N PRO A 17 10.07 15.46 -13.68
CA PRO A 17 9.93 16.85 -13.27
C PRO A 17 8.50 17.26 -12.94
N ASP A 18 7.49 16.52 -13.46
CA ASP A 18 6.08 16.74 -13.19
C ASP A 18 5.57 15.99 -11.92
N ALA A 19 6.45 15.24 -11.26
CA ALA A 19 6.12 14.60 -9.97
C ALA A 19 6.27 15.62 -8.83
N VAL A 20 5.40 15.48 -7.81
CA VAL A 20 5.45 16.30 -6.59
C VAL A 20 5.90 15.44 -5.42
N ILE A 21 7.00 15.84 -4.75
CA ILE A 21 7.54 15.13 -3.59
C ILE A 21 7.61 16.09 -2.40
N GLY A 22 6.95 15.70 -1.30
CA GLY A 22 6.91 16.47 -0.07
C GLY A 22 8.25 16.48 0.69
N PRO A 23 8.45 17.49 1.56
CA PRO A 23 9.69 17.70 2.29
C PRO A 23 10.01 16.51 3.21
N GLY A 24 11.30 16.29 3.49
CA GLY A 24 11.76 15.18 4.34
C GLY A 24 11.77 13.82 3.68
N SER A 25 11.16 13.67 2.50
CA SER A 25 11.07 12.40 1.79
C SER A 25 12.39 12.00 1.14
N SER A 26 12.60 10.68 1.04
CA SER A 26 13.81 10.08 0.47
C SER A 26 13.45 9.10 -0.63
N ILE A 27 14.00 9.32 -1.83
CA ILE A 27 13.88 8.44 -2.99
C ILE A 27 15.21 7.71 -3.16
N TRP A 28 15.21 6.39 -3.02
CA TRP A 28 16.42 5.59 -3.03
C TRP A 28 16.82 5.17 -4.45
N ASN A 29 18.00 4.55 -4.53
CA ASN A 29 18.63 4.18 -5.80
C ASN A 29 17.73 3.32 -6.70
N GLN A 30 17.76 3.61 -8.00
CA GLN A 30 16.99 2.90 -9.04
C GLN A 30 15.46 2.93 -8.86
N ALA A 31 14.94 3.78 -7.97
CA ALA A 31 13.49 4.03 -7.93
C ALA A 31 13.10 4.88 -9.15
N GLN A 32 11.91 4.61 -9.69
CA GLN A 32 11.31 5.39 -10.77
C GLN A 32 10.00 6.00 -10.29
N VAL A 33 9.87 7.31 -10.42
CA VAL A 33 8.66 8.08 -10.09
C VAL A 33 8.19 8.79 -11.36
N ARG A 34 7.04 8.38 -11.85
CA ARG A 34 6.45 8.86 -13.10
C ARG A 34 5.81 10.25 -12.94
N GLU A 35 5.41 10.76 -14.07
CA GLU A 35 4.75 12.06 -14.22
C GLU A 35 3.45 12.13 -13.42
N ARG A 36 3.18 13.31 -12.82
CA ARG A 36 2.00 13.63 -12.00
C ARG A 36 1.83 12.77 -10.74
N ALA A 37 2.76 11.84 -10.44
CA ALA A 37 2.76 11.16 -9.15
C ALA A 37 2.94 12.18 -8.01
N ARG A 38 2.24 11.94 -6.90
CA ARG A 38 2.29 12.79 -5.71
C ARG A 38 2.74 11.96 -4.51
N ILE A 39 3.81 12.37 -3.87
CA ILE A 39 4.37 11.74 -2.66
C ILE A 39 4.40 12.79 -1.58
N GLY A 40 3.79 12.49 -0.43
CA GLY A 40 3.73 13.38 0.72
C GLY A 40 5.07 13.58 1.44
N ALA A 41 5.02 14.19 2.61
CA ALA A 41 6.17 14.50 3.44
C ALA A 41 6.68 13.26 4.22
N ASP A 42 7.98 13.26 4.58
CA ASP A 42 8.64 12.27 5.42
C ASP A 42 8.50 10.82 4.93
N CYS A 43 8.33 10.62 3.62
CA CYS A 43 8.23 9.30 3.01
C CYS A 43 9.58 8.66 2.73
N ILE A 44 9.60 7.33 2.70
CA ILE A 44 10.74 6.53 2.25
C ILE A 44 10.29 5.70 1.06
N ILE A 45 10.83 5.99 -0.12
CA ILE A 45 10.63 5.21 -1.33
C ILE A 45 11.91 4.39 -1.56
N GLY A 46 11.80 3.10 -1.34
CA GLY A 46 12.92 2.17 -1.33
C GLY A 46 13.59 1.97 -2.69
N LYS A 47 14.67 1.18 -2.68
CA LYS A 47 15.40 0.82 -3.91
C LYS A 47 14.48 0.14 -4.92
N ASN A 48 14.61 0.53 -6.21
CA ASN A 48 13.91 -0.16 -7.32
C ASN A 48 12.38 -0.18 -7.15
N VAL A 49 11.82 0.83 -6.49
CA VAL A 49 10.38 1.04 -6.41
C VAL A 49 9.90 1.70 -7.70
N TYR A 50 8.80 1.21 -8.25
CA TYR A 50 8.11 1.83 -9.37
C TYR A 50 6.84 2.54 -8.86
N VAL A 51 6.76 3.84 -9.10
CA VAL A 51 5.58 4.67 -8.83
C VAL A 51 5.09 5.20 -10.15
N ASP A 52 3.96 4.71 -10.59
CA ASP A 52 3.37 5.03 -11.90
C ASP A 52 2.73 6.43 -11.90
N THR A 53 2.28 6.81 -13.09
CA THR A 53 1.60 8.09 -13.33
C THR A 53 0.36 8.23 -12.44
N ASP A 54 0.09 9.44 -11.95
CA ASP A 54 -1.06 9.82 -11.13
C ASP A 54 -1.21 9.06 -9.80
N VAL A 55 -0.26 8.22 -9.40
CA VAL A 55 -0.26 7.56 -8.08
C VAL A 55 -0.15 8.61 -6.98
N VAL A 56 -0.97 8.45 -5.93
CA VAL A 56 -0.97 9.34 -4.77
C VAL A 56 -0.50 8.59 -3.53
N ILE A 57 0.52 9.13 -2.86
CA ILE A 57 1.08 8.61 -1.61
C ILE A 57 1.05 9.72 -0.57
N GLY A 58 0.39 9.50 0.55
CA GLY A 58 0.28 10.42 1.67
C GLY A 58 1.59 10.62 2.44
N ASP A 59 1.51 11.19 3.61
CA ASP A 59 2.66 11.51 4.46
C ASP A 59 3.16 10.29 5.25
N ARG A 60 4.46 10.27 5.60
CA ARG A 60 5.07 9.26 6.49
C ARG A 60 4.91 7.82 6.02
N VAL A 61 4.73 7.62 4.71
CA VAL A 61 4.62 6.29 4.11
C VAL A 61 6.01 5.68 3.91
N LYS A 62 6.12 4.37 4.22
CA LYS A 62 7.32 3.59 3.93
C LYS A 62 7.02 2.56 2.85
N VAL A 63 7.56 2.78 1.67
CA VAL A 63 7.54 1.82 0.57
C VAL A 63 8.90 1.13 0.52
N GLN A 64 8.93 -0.17 0.78
CA GLN A 64 10.15 -0.96 0.79
C GLN A 64 10.61 -1.31 -0.63
N ASN A 65 11.78 -1.96 -0.74
CA ASN A 65 12.42 -2.24 -2.03
C ASN A 65 11.56 -3.10 -2.97
N ASN A 66 11.68 -2.84 -4.28
CA ASN A 66 11.07 -3.65 -5.35
C ASN A 66 9.53 -3.68 -5.31
N VAL A 67 8.90 -2.65 -4.81
CA VAL A 67 7.44 -2.49 -4.84
C VAL A 67 7.03 -1.85 -6.17
N SER A 68 5.90 -2.31 -6.74
CA SER A 68 5.28 -1.70 -7.91
C SER A 68 3.91 -1.13 -7.53
N LEU A 69 3.76 0.19 -7.70
CA LEU A 69 2.50 0.92 -7.54
C LEU A 69 2.06 1.39 -8.92
N PHE A 70 1.13 0.67 -9.52
CA PHE A 70 0.61 1.01 -10.84
C PHE A 70 -0.48 2.09 -10.76
N HIS A 71 -0.76 2.70 -11.91
CA HIS A 71 -1.81 3.71 -12.05
C HIS A 71 -3.14 3.27 -11.42
N GLY A 72 -3.81 4.19 -10.72
CA GLY A 72 -5.05 3.93 -9.98
C GLY A 72 -4.87 3.59 -8.50
N VAL A 73 -3.61 3.53 -8.00
CA VAL A 73 -3.33 3.30 -6.58
C VAL A 73 -3.27 4.62 -5.81
N THR A 74 -3.97 4.65 -4.68
CA THR A 74 -3.87 5.70 -3.66
C THR A 74 -3.48 5.09 -2.33
N VAL A 75 -2.47 5.67 -1.67
CA VAL A 75 -1.96 5.25 -0.36
C VAL A 75 -2.08 6.42 0.60
N GLU A 76 -2.83 6.25 1.69
CA GLU A 76 -2.97 7.26 2.73
C GLU A 76 -1.75 7.30 3.67
N ASP A 77 -1.78 8.20 4.66
CA ASP A 77 -0.69 8.47 5.59
C ASP A 77 -0.25 7.27 6.43
N GLY A 78 1.03 7.20 6.76
CA GLY A 78 1.58 6.26 7.74
C GLY A 78 1.54 4.79 7.33
N VAL A 79 1.23 4.49 6.08
CA VAL A 79 1.18 3.12 5.56
C VAL A 79 2.57 2.52 5.44
N PHE A 80 2.69 1.24 5.78
CA PHE A 80 3.88 0.43 5.54
C PHE A 80 3.63 -0.56 4.41
N ILE A 81 4.47 -0.52 3.37
CA ILE A 81 4.43 -1.45 2.24
C ILE A 81 5.72 -2.26 2.23
N GLY A 82 5.62 -3.55 2.51
CA GLY A 82 6.73 -4.49 2.57
C GLY A 82 7.42 -4.70 1.21
N PRO A 83 8.65 -5.25 1.19
CA PRO A 83 9.37 -5.45 -0.05
C PRO A 83 8.64 -6.42 -0.99
N HIS A 84 8.78 -6.15 -2.30
CA HIS A 84 8.17 -6.95 -3.36
C HIS A 84 6.63 -7.00 -3.34
N VAL A 85 5.95 -6.07 -2.67
CA VAL A 85 4.50 -5.94 -2.83
C VAL A 85 4.20 -5.46 -4.23
N CYS A 86 3.21 -6.09 -4.86
CA CYS A 86 2.74 -5.74 -6.19
C CYS A 86 1.26 -5.35 -6.14
N PHE A 87 0.95 -4.15 -6.59
CA PHE A 87 -0.43 -3.74 -6.88
C PHE A 87 -0.69 -3.98 -8.35
N THR A 88 -1.78 -4.66 -8.68
CA THR A 88 -2.22 -4.81 -10.05
C THR A 88 -3.36 -3.82 -10.36
N ASN A 89 -3.53 -3.44 -11.62
CA ASN A 89 -4.53 -2.43 -12.02
C ASN A 89 -5.50 -2.90 -13.11
N ASP A 90 -5.27 -4.08 -13.70
CA ASP A 90 -6.16 -4.71 -14.67
C ASP A 90 -6.76 -6.00 -14.10
N ARG A 91 -8.10 -6.10 -14.10
CA ARG A 91 -8.84 -7.30 -13.62
C ARG A 91 -8.88 -8.42 -14.65
N VAL A 92 -8.75 -8.08 -15.91
CA VAL A 92 -8.90 -9.03 -17.04
C VAL A 92 -7.76 -8.85 -18.04
N PRO A 93 -6.49 -9.01 -17.59
CA PRO A 93 -5.32 -8.67 -18.40
C PRO A 93 -5.23 -9.53 -19.65
N ARG A 94 -5.14 -8.87 -20.80
CA ARG A 94 -4.89 -9.47 -22.10
C ARG A 94 -4.03 -8.51 -22.91
N ALA A 95 -3.10 -9.02 -23.68
CA ALA A 95 -2.30 -8.24 -24.60
C ALA A 95 -3.04 -7.89 -25.88
N VAL A 96 -4.04 -8.69 -26.25
CA VAL A 96 -4.81 -8.53 -27.48
C VAL A 96 -6.31 -8.67 -27.21
N ASN A 97 -7.11 -8.08 -28.07
CA ASN A 97 -8.56 -8.26 -28.14
C ASN A 97 -8.93 -9.63 -28.73
N PRO A 98 -10.20 -10.11 -28.61
CA PRO A 98 -10.62 -11.40 -29.15
C PRO A 98 -10.47 -11.53 -30.68
N ASP A 99 -10.45 -10.42 -31.38
CA ASP A 99 -10.23 -10.37 -32.85
C ASP A 99 -8.75 -10.36 -33.25
N GLY A 100 -7.83 -10.39 -32.27
CA GLY A 100 -6.39 -10.37 -32.47
C GLY A 100 -5.76 -8.98 -32.59
N SER A 101 -6.53 -7.90 -32.53
CA SER A 101 -5.99 -6.54 -32.47
C SER A 101 -5.27 -6.28 -31.14
N ILE A 102 -4.24 -5.41 -31.18
CA ILE A 102 -3.51 -5.00 -29.96
C ILE A 102 -4.45 -4.15 -29.11
N LYS A 103 -4.50 -4.43 -27.80
CA LYS A 103 -5.21 -3.58 -26.83
C LYS A 103 -4.58 -2.20 -26.75
N THR A 104 -5.43 -1.20 -26.62
CA THR A 104 -5.09 0.21 -26.39
C THR A 104 -5.64 0.65 -25.04
N ASP A 105 -5.41 1.89 -24.66
CA ASP A 105 -5.93 2.47 -23.41
C ASP A 105 -7.48 2.49 -23.35
N ASP A 106 -8.15 2.45 -24.51
CA ASP A 106 -9.62 2.41 -24.62
C ASP A 106 -10.20 0.99 -24.39
N ASP A 107 -9.36 -0.03 -24.34
CA ASP A 107 -9.79 -1.44 -24.27
C ASP A 107 -9.78 -2.02 -22.86
N TRP A 108 -9.53 -1.20 -21.84
CA TRP A 108 -9.53 -1.64 -20.44
C TRP A 108 -9.87 -0.48 -19.47
N GLU A 109 -10.33 -0.85 -18.28
CA GLU A 109 -10.69 0.11 -17.24
C GLU A 109 -9.76 -0.03 -16.04
N VAL A 110 -9.26 1.11 -15.57
CA VAL A 110 -8.47 1.16 -14.33
C VAL A 110 -9.39 0.98 -13.13
N SER A 111 -9.15 -0.04 -12.34
CA SER A 111 -9.84 -0.23 -11.06
C SER A 111 -9.05 0.43 -9.93
N LEU A 112 -9.65 1.41 -9.26
CA LEU A 112 -8.99 2.20 -8.22
C LEU A 112 -8.76 1.37 -6.96
N THR A 113 -7.53 1.33 -6.47
CA THR A 113 -7.14 0.66 -5.23
C THR A 113 -6.78 1.70 -4.17
N LEU A 114 -7.33 1.53 -2.96
CA LEU A 114 -7.12 2.45 -1.84
C LEU A 114 -6.50 1.72 -0.66
N VAL A 115 -5.36 2.20 -0.18
CA VAL A 115 -4.75 1.76 1.08
C VAL A 115 -4.92 2.86 2.12
N ARG A 116 -5.74 2.58 3.13
CA ARG A 116 -6.10 3.54 4.17
C ARG A 116 -4.98 3.67 5.21
N HIS A 117 -5.05 4.77 5.97
CA HIS A 117 -4.01 5.19 6.90
C HIS A 117 -3.58 4.08 7.87
N GLY A 118 -2.29 4.04 8.15
CA GLY A 118 -1.70 3.11 9.12
C GLY A 118 -1.71 1.63 8.73
N ALA A 119 -2.26 1.26 7.57
CA ALA A 119 -2.26 -0.14 7.12
C ALA A 119 -0.83 -0.66 6.88
N ALA A 120 -0.66 -1.98 7.01
CA ALA A 120 0.62 -2.64 6.80
C ALA A 120 0.48 -3.81 5.83
N LEU A 121 1.23 -3.77 4.73
CA LEU A 121 1.26 -4.83 3.72
C LEU A 121 2.53 -5.64 3.85
N GLY A 122 2.39 -6.94 4.10
CA GLY A 122 3.51 -7.88 4.25
C GLY A 122 4.27 -8.09 2.95
N ALA A 123 5.55 -8.45 3.07
CA ALA A 123 6.43 -8.71 1.93
C ALA A 123 5.85 -9.74 0.96
N ASN A 124 6.11 -9.57 -0.36
CA ASN A 124 5.65 -10.46 -1.42
C ASN A 124 4.12 -10.63 -1.50
N SER A 125 3.33 -9.72 -0.94
CA SER A 125 1.88 -9.76 -1.14
C SER A 125 1.49 -9.16 -2.48
N THR A 126 0.39 -9.67 -3.05
CA THR A 126 -0.22 -9.16 -4.27
C THR A 126 -1.60 -8.60 -3.94
N ILE A 127 -1.85 -7.36 -4.36
CA ILE A 127 -3.13 -6.68 -4.16
C ILE A 127 -3.82 -6.60 -5.51
N LEU A 128 -4.98 -7.24 -5.63
CA LEU A 128 -5.78 -7.16 -6.86
C LEU A 128 -6.41 -5.77 -7.02
N PRO A 129 -6.77 -5.37 -8.24
CA PRO A 129 -7.26 -4.03 -8.50
C PRO A 129 -8.67 -3.81 -7.95
N GLY A 130 -8.98 -2.57 -7.59
CA GLY A 130 -10.30 -2.16 -7.09
C GLY A 130 -10.58 -2.57 -5.65
N ILE A 131 -9.54 -2.78 -4.83
CA ILE A 131 -9.64 -3.20 -3.44
C ILE A 131 -9.36 -2.03 -2.51
N THR A 132 -10.11 -1.96 -1.42
CA THR A 132 -9.82 -1.09 -0.28
C THR A 132 -9.17 -1.90 0.85
N ILE A 133 -7.98 -1.49 1.27
CA ILE A 133 -7.35 -1.96 2.51
C ILE A 133 -7.69 -0.96 3.61
N GLY A 134 -8.47 -1.37 4.59
CA GLY A 134 -8.99 -0.53 5.66
C GLY A 134 -7.92 0.04 6.59
N PRO A 135 -8.28 1.06 7.40
CA PRO A 135 -7.34 1.68 8.34
C PRO A 135 -6.75 0.65 9.30
N TRP A 136 -5.42 0.73 9.52
CA TRP A 136 -4.70 -0.17 10.43
C TRP A 136 -4.83 -1.66 10.11
N ALA A 137 -5.37 -2.03 8.95
CA ALA A 137 -5.42 -3.42 8.50
C ALA A 137 -4.01 -3.96 8.29
N MET A 138 -3.87 -5.27 8.45
CA MET A 138 -2.58 -5.95 8.26
C MET A 138 -2.72 -7.11 7.28
N VAL A 139 -1.92 -7.08 6.23
CA VAL A 139 -1.80 -8.16 5.25
C VAL A 139 -0.55 -8.96 5.54
N GLY A 140 -0.69 -10.25 5.78
CA GLY A 140 0.43 -11.16 6.00
C GLY A 140 1.32 -11.31 4.77
N SER A 141 2.61 -11.58 4.96
CA SER A 141 3.56 -11.79 3.86
C SER A 141 3.13 -12.93 2.93
N GLY A 142 3.38 -12.80 1.63
CA GLY A 142 3.05 -13.80 0.61
C GLY A 142 1.55 -13.93 0.30
N SER A 143 0.72 -13.02 0.77
CA SER A 143 -0.73 -13.08 0.57
C SER A 143 -1.16 -12.58 -0.80
N VAL A 144 -2.28 -13.10 -1.31
CA VAL A 144 -3.00 -12.57 -2.48
C VAL A 144 -4.34 -12.01 -2.01
N VAL A 145 -4.44 -10.69 -1.94
CA VAL A 145 -5.64 -10.00 -1.49
C VAL A 145 -6.60 -9.85 -2.65
N THR A 146 -7.77 -10.48 -2.55
CA THR A 146 -8.77 -10.59 -3.62
C THR A 146 -10.09 -9.90 -3.31
N ARG A 147 -10.22 -9.31 -2.11
CA ARG A 147 -11.39 -8.57 -1.62
C ARG A 147 -10.95 -7.43 -0.71
N ASP A 148 -11.85 -6.55 -0.41
CA ASP A 148 -11.63 -5.52 0.60
C ASP A 148 -11.23 -6.14 1.95
N VAL A 149 -10.39 -5.41 2.68
CA VAL A 149 -9.94 -5.75 4.02
C VAL A 149 -10.46 -4.69 4.97
N ASP A 150 -11.18 -5.10 6.01
CA ASP A 150 -11.79 -4.18 6.96
C ASP A 150 -10.74 -3.46 7.84
N ALA A 151 -11.19 -2.37 8.50
CA ALA A 151 -10.34 -1.69 9.48
C ALA A 151 -9.86 -2.68 10.55
N HIS A 152 -8.55 -2.63 10.85
CA HIS A 152 -7.92 -3.51 11.84
C HIS A 152 -7.98 -5.02 11.50
N GLU A 153 -8.46 -5.43 10.35
CA GLU A 153 -8.48 -6.83 9.97
C GLU A 153 -7.06 -7.32 9.67
N LEU A 154 -6.71 -8.48 10.23
CA LEU A 154 -5.52 -9.25 9.86
C LEU A 154 -5.91 -10.34 8.88
N VAL A 155 -5.36 -10.28 7.67
CA VAL A 155 -5.57 -11.27 6.62
C VAL A 155 -4.27 -11.92 6.16
N ALA A 156 -4.30 -13.18 5.78
CA ALA A 156 -3.16 -13.84 5.13
C ALA A 156 -3.58 -14.99 4.23
N GLY A 157 -2.66 -15.45 3.39
CA GLY A 157 -2.82 -16.61 2.51
C GLY A 157 -3.12 -16.28 1.06
N ASN A 158 -3.31 -17.30 0.25
CA ASN A 158 -3.68 -17.21 -1.17
C ASN A 158 -4.89 -18.12 -1.47
N PRO A 159 -6.08 -17.55 -1.67
CA PRO A 159 -6.43 -16.14 -1.47
C PRO A 159 -6.40 -15.77 0.02
N ALA A 160 -6.15 -14.49 0.32
CA ALA A 160 -6.09 -13.98 1.69
C ALA A 160 -7.43 -14.18 2.43
N ARG A 161 -7.36 -14.66 3.66
CA ARG A 161 -8.51 -14.89 4.56
C ARG A 161 -8.24 -14.23 5.90
N ARG A 162 -9.30 -13.91 6.61
CA ARG A 162 -9.23 -13.36 7.96
C ARG A 162 -8.55 -14.36 8.91
N LEU A 163 -7.59 -13.86 9.68
CA LEU A 163 -6.88 -14.60 10.73
C LEU A 163 -7.07 -13.98 12.11
N GLY A 164 -7.63 -12.77 12.17
CA GLY A 164 -7.81 -12.06 13.42
C GLY A 164 -7.83 -10.56 13.19
N SER A 165 -7.40 -9.82 14.19
CA SER A 165 -7.33 -8.37 14.20
C SER A 165 -5.89 -7.88 14.37
N ALA A 166 -5.62 -6.63 14.02
CA ALA A 166 -4.32 -5.97 14.16
C ALA A 166 -4.45 -4.71 15.03
N CYS A 167 -3.70 -4.66 16.10
CA CYS A 167 -3.59 -3.44 16.91
C CYS A 167 -2.78 -2.37 16.14
N PRO A 168 -3.08 -1.06 16.29
CA PRO A 168 -2.26 -0.01 15.67
C PRO A 168 -0.76 -0.07 16.02
N CYS A 169 -0.39 -0.69 17.15
CA CYS A 169 1.02 -0.92 17.48
C CYS A 169 1.69 -2.05 16.68
N GLY A 170 0.97 -2.71 15.75
CA GLY A 170 1.44 -3.81 14.93
C GLY A 170 1.34 -5.19 15.58
N GLN A 171 0.74 -5.31 16.78
CA GLN A 171 0.52 -6.61 17.42
C GLN A 171 -0.66 -7.33 16.76
N PRO A 172 -0.45 -8.55 16.20
CA PRO A 172 -1.56 -9.41 15.82
C PRO A 172 -2.39 -9.82 17.05
N LEU A 173 -3.71 -9.72 16.93
CA LEU A 173 -4.66 -10.12 17.93
C LEU A 173 -5.51 -11.26 17.34
N ARG A 174 -5.57 -12.38 18.04
CA ARG A 174 -6.32 -13.54 17.57
C ARG A 174 -7.78 -13.43 18.01
N ASP A 175 -8.67 -13.61 17.06
CA ASP A 175 -10.08 -13.77 17.35
C ASP A 175 -10.31 -15.07 18.15
N ALA A 176 -11.30 -15.08 19.03
CA ALA A 176 -11.71 -16.27 19.77
C ALA A 176 -13.03 -16.77 19.21
N ASP A 177 -13.14 -18.06 18.98
CA ASP A 177 -14.38 -18.74 18.55
C ASP A 177 -15.07 -18.10 17.33
N GLY A 178 -14.26 -17.49 16.44
CA GLY A 178 -14.76 -16.79 15.24
C GLY A 178 -15.22 -15.36 15.47
N GLU A 179 -15.21 -14.87 16.72
CA GLU A 179 -15.55 -13.51 17.08
C GLU A 179 -14.30 -12.60 17.08
N PRO A 180 -14.44 -11.33 16.65
CA PRO A 180 -13.35 -10.38 16.69
C PRO A 180 -12.76 -10.23 18.10
N PHE A 181 -11.43 -10.01 18.17
CA PHE A 181 -10.77 -9.81 19.45
C PHE A 181 -11.35 -8.60 20.21
N HIS A 182 -11.71 -8.82 21.47
CA HIS A 182 -12.10 -7.78 22.42
C HIS A 182 -11.21 -7.86 23.67
N GLY A 183 -10.62 -6.73 24.06
CA GLY A 183 -9.80 -6.72 25.27
C GLY A 183 -8.62 -5.74 25.19
N ARG A 184 -7.60 -5.98 25.98
CA ARG A 184 -6.39 -5.15 25.99
C ARG A 184 -5.30 -5.79 25.15
N CYS A 185 -4.69 -4.97 24.30
CA CYS A 185 -3.52 -5.41 23.52
C CYS A 185 -2.38 -5.82 24.47
N PRO A 186 -1.83 -7.04 24.36
CA PRO A 186 -0.78 -7.52 25.27
C PRO A 186 0.54 -6.77 25.11
N ARG A 187 0.73 -6.05 23.98
CA ARG A 187 1.97 -5.31 23.71
C ARG A 187 1.92 -3.87 24.21
N CYS A 188 0.84 -3.13 23.93
CA CYS A 188 0.77 -1.71 24.24
C CYS A 188 -0.29 -1.34 25.28
N GLY A 189 -1.13 -2.30 25.72
CA GLY A 189 -2.18 -2.09 26.71
C GLY A 189 -3.42 -1.35 26.21
N ALA A 190 -3.45 -0.92 24.93
CA ALA A 190 -4.61 -0.23 24.36
C ALA A 190 -5.84 -1.14 24.34
N THR A 191 -7.01 -0.57 24.58
CA THR A 191 -8.30 -1.27 24.45
C THR A 191 -8.60 -1.53 22.98
N PHE A 192 -9.11 -2.72 22.66
CA PHE A 192 -9.47 -3.13 21.31
C PHE A 192 -10.89 -3.74 21.30
N PRO A 193 -11.74 -3.49 20.31
CA PRO A 193 -11.51 -2.53 19.23
C PRO A 193 -11.32 -1.10 19.74
N PRO A 194 -10.54 -0.27 19.04
CA PRO A 194 -10.41 1.12 19.44
C PRO A 194 -11.77 1.82 19.33
N GLU A 195 -12.04 2.73 20.26
CA GLU A 195 -13.22 3.57 20.16
C GLU A 195 -13.16 4.36 18.84
N THR A 196 -14.23 4.28 18.05
CA THR A 196 -14.34 5.07 16.82
C THR A 196 -14.37 6.53 17.24
N PRO A 197 -13.46 7.40 16.78
CA PRO A 197 -13.63 8.82 16.99
C PRO A 197 -14.92 9.27 16.30
N GLU A 198 -15.80 9.95 17.06
CA GLU A 198 -17.02 10.60 16.56
C GLU A 198 -16.71 11.66 15.51
#